data_6b57fa6cd77cb4393b16d1df1ea0cfa0
#
_entry.id   6b57fa6cd77cb4393b16d1df1ea0cfa0
#
_cell.length_a   1.000
_cell.length_b   1.000
_cell.length_c   1.000
_cell.angle_alpha   90.00
_cell.angle_beta   90.00
_cell.angle_gamma   90.00
#
_symmetry.space_group_name_H-M   'P 1'
#
loop_
_entity.id
_entity.type
_entity.pdbx_description
1 polymer ?
#
loop_
_entity_poly.entity_id
_entity_poly.type
_entity_poly.pdbx_seq_one_letter_code
_entity_poly.pdbx_strand_id
1 'polypeptide(L)'
;MENAGDLNMTKEEALQFLLEHQPMPSDQLLTQDLIDKYDEVRRFFIENPAKEAIPLFMQSYGDGDGWGVYQLVEDVFYECDINDVVMSISNILENPHTAKGVRYWVTQLAASFPDKRLINGLNISLASDDGDIYEAAVMALDIVK
;
A
#
# COMPACT_ATOMS: atom_id res chain seq x y z
N MET A 1 14.24 4.18 27.40
CA MET A 1 13.96 4.38 26.94
C MET A 1 13.94 4.13 25.91
N GLU A 2 13.98 3.87 25.65
CA GLU A 2 13.83 3.87 24.90
C GLU A 2 13.77 3.77 23.73
N ASN A 3 13.68 3.07 23.29
CA ASN A 3 13.25 3.22 22.00
C ASN A 3 13.04 4.63 21.65
N ALA A 4 13.97 5.40 22.00
CA ALA A 4 13.93 6.81 21.79
C ALA A 4 13.80 7.15 20.29
N GLY A 5 14.34 6.30 19.40
CA GLY A 5 14.26 6.52 17.97
C GLY A 5 12.81 6.58 17.47
N ASP A 6 11.97 5.66 17.97
CA ASP A 6 10.57 5.65 17.56
C ASP A 6 9.85 6.90 18.02
N LEU A 7 10.19 7.37 19.21
CA LEU A 7 9.55 8.54 19.78
C LEU A 7 9.97 9.84 19.09
N ASN A 8 11.08 9.79 18.35
CA ASN A 8 11.62 10.98 17.71
C ASN A 8 11.12 11.20 16.30
N MET A 9 10.40 10.25 15.73
CA MET A 9 9.86 10.43 14.39
C MET A 9 8.68 11.37 14.41
N THR A 10 8.69 12.36 13.54
CA THR A 10 7.58 13.29 13.39
C THR A 10 6.72 12.86 12.20
N LYS A 11 5.49 13.37 12.17
CA LYS A 11 4.59 13.13 11.05
C LYS A 11 5.22 13.60 9.74
N GLU A 12 5.85 14.78 9.76
CA GLU A 12 6.49 15.32 8.56
C GLU A 12 7.60 14.45 8.06
N GLU A 13 8.42 13.90 8.97
CA GLU A 13 9.49 12.99 8.59
C GLU A 13 8.94 11.70 7.97
N ALA A 14 7.89 11.16 8.58
CA ALA A 14 7.28 9.93 8.08
C ALA A 14 6.64 10.15 6.71
N LEU A 15 5.94 11.26 6.51
CA LEU A 15 5.36 11.57 5.20
C LEU A 15 6.43 11.81 4.16
N GLN A 16 7.53 12.50 4.54
CA GLN A 16 8.62 12.76 3.61
C GLN A 16 9.28 11.46 3.16
N PHE A 17 9.45 10.51 4.09
CA PHE A 17 9.98 9.20 3.72
C PHE A 17 9.13 8.56 2.61
N LEU A 18 7.80 8.56 2.79
CA LEU A 18 6.90 7.98 1.80
C LEU A 18 6.96 8.72 0.47
N LEU A 19 7.05 10.06 0.51
CA LEU A 19 7.16 10.85 -0.72
C LEU A 19 8.42 10.53 -1.51
N GLU A 20 9.50 10.17 -0.82
CA GLU A 20 10.77 9.83 -1.47
C GLU A 20 10.80 8.40 -1.98
N HIS A 21 9.76 7.61 -1.70
CA HIS A 21 9.71 6.19 -2.08
C HIS A 21 8.37 5.85 -2.75
N GLN A 22 8.17 6.40 -3.93
CA GLN A 22 6.94 6.25 -4.72
C GLN A 22 7.21 5.59 -6.07
N PRO A 23 7.61 4.33 -6.16
CA PRO A 23 7.60 3.30 -5.12
C PRO A 23 8.94 3.06 -4.45
N MET A 24 8.95 2.14 -3.50
CA MET A 24 10.17 1.57 -2.93
C MET A 24 10.94 0.83 -4.02
N PRO A 25 12.27 0.68 -3.86
CA PRO A 25 13.05 -0.11 -4.81
C PRO A 25 12.61 -1.58 -4.83
N SER A 26 12.94 -2.28 -5.91
CA SER A 26 12.67 -3.71 -5.99
C SER A 26 13.42 -4.46 -4.89
N ASP A 27 12.96 -5.66 -4.59
CA ASP A 27 13.53 -6.46 -3.50
C ASP A 27 15.03 -6.66 -3.62
N GLN A 28 15.55 -6.76 -4.84
CA GLN A 28 16.99 -6.95 -5.06
C GLN A 28 17.80 -5.73 -4.67
N LEU A 29 17.18 -4.56 -4.62
CA LEU A 29 17.85 -3.30 -4.30
C LEU A 29 17.57 -2.82 -2.89
N LEU A 30 16.73 -3.53 -2.13
CA LEU A 30 16.45 -3.17 -0.75
C LEU A 30 17.66 -3.41 0.13
N THR A 31 17.81 -2.56 1.15
CA THR A 31 18.79 -2.77 2.20
C THR A 31 18.06 -2.94 3.52
N GLN A 32 18.74 -3.52 4.51
CA GLN A 32 18.15 -3.69 5.83
C GLN A 32 17.75 -2.34 6.42
N ASP A 33 18.62 -1.33 6.29
CA ASP A 33 18.34 -0.01 6.83
C ASP A 33 17.07 0.60 6.21
N LEU A 34 16.92 0.45 4.90
CA LEU A 34 15.76 1.01 4.22
C LEU A 34 14.47 0.32 4.63
N ILE A 35 14.50 -1.02 4.68
CA ILE A 35 13.28 -1.75 5.04
C ILE A 35 12.92 -1.54 6.52
N ASP A 36 13.93 -1.40 7.38
CA ASP A 36 13.69 -1.09 8.80
C ASP A 36 13.03 0.28 8.93
N LYS A 37 13.47 1.26 8.15
CA LYS A 37 12.90 2.60 8.19
C LYS A 37 11.46 2.58 7.68
N TYR A 38 11.21 1.83 6.61
CA TYR A 38 9.87 1.69 6.07
C TYR A 38 8.92 1.08 7.12
N ASP A 39 9.39 0.03 7.81
CA ASP A 39 8.59 -0.59 8.86
C ASP A 39 8.35 0.36 10.04
N GLU A 40 9.33 1.20 10.35
CA GLU A 40 9.20 2.21 11.40
C GLU A 40 8.11 3.22 11.03
N VAL A 41 8.09 3.66 9.77
CA VAL A 41 7.06 4.57 9.26
C VAL A 41 5.69 3.90 9.33
N ARG A 42 5.62 2.62 9.00
CA ARG A 42 4.38 1.85 9.10
C ARG A 42 3.86 1.87 10.54
N ARG A 43 4.72 1.55 11.50
CA ARG A 43 4.32 1.54 12.92
C ARG A 43 3.91 2.93 13.39
N PHE A 44 4.59 3.97 12.90
CA PHE A 44 4.24 5.34 13.25
C PHE A 44 2.78 5.65 12.86
N PHE A 45 2.37 5.28 11.66
CA PHE A 45 1.03 5.59 11.18
C PHE A 45 -0.05 4.65 11.71
N ILE A 46 0.33 3.52 12.28
CA ILE A 46 -0.63 2.71 13.05
C ILE A 46 -1.00 3.44 14.33
N GLU A 47 -0.03 4.06 14.98
CA GLU A 47 -0.26 4.77 16.24
C GLU A 47 -0.76 6.19 16.02
N ASN A 48 -0.48 6.77 14.87
CA ASN A 48 -0.85 8.15 14.54
C ASN A 48 -1.49 8.19 13.17
N PRO A 49 -2.72 7.66 13.02
CA PRO A 49 -3.36 7.60 11.71
C PRO A 49 -3.49 8.97 11.07
N ALA A 50 -3.24 9.04 9.76
CA ALA A 50 -3.31 10.29 9.02
C ALA A 50 -3.84 10.00 7.62
N LYS A 51 -4.87 10.74 7.22
CA LYS A 51 -5.51 10.58 5.91
C LYS A 51 -4.51 10.75 4.77
N GLU A 52 -3.59 11.72 4.89
CA GLU A 52 -2.63 11.99 3.82
C GLU A 52 -1.64 10.86 3.62
N ALA A 53 -1.45 9.99 4.61
CA ALA A 53 -0.54 8.86 4.47
C ALA A 53 -1.13 7.72 3.63
N ILE A 54 -2.45 7.66 3.49
CA ILE A 54 -3.11 6.54 2.81
C ILE A 54 -2.63 6.38 1.37
N PRO A 55 -2.79 7.39 0.49
CA PRO A 55 -2.34 7.22 -0.88
C PRO A 55 -0.82 7.10 -0.99
N LEU A 56 -0.08 7.72 -0.08
CA LEU A 56 1.38 7.63 -0.12
C LEU A 56 1.87 6.22 0.20
N PHE A 57 1.25 5.55 1.20
CA PHE A 57 1.59 4.15 1.47
C PHE A 57 1.21 3.26 0.28
N MET A 58 0.04 3.47 -0.30
CA MET A 58 -0.39 2.64 -1.42
C MET A 58 0.54 2.77 -2.62
N GLN A 59 1.09 3.96 -2.85
CA GLN A 59 2.04 4.18 -3.94
C GLN A 59 3.46 3.77 -3.59
N SER A 60 3.71 3.33 -2.36
CA SER A 60 5.04 2.97 -1.91
C SER A 60 5.43 1.53 -2.22
N TYR A 61 4.48 0.68 -2.56
CA TYR A 61 4.78 -0.73 -2.83
C TYR A 61 5.71 -0.87 -4.03
N GLY A 62 6.85 -1.52 -3.83
CA GLY A 62 7.76 -1.82 -4.92
C GLY A 62 7.49 -3.19 -5.51
N ASP A 63 8.39 -3.63 -6.39
CA ASP A 63 8.31 -4.96 -6.98
C ASP A 63 8.82 -5.97 -5.97
N GLY A 64 8.03 -7.02 -5.72
CA GLY A 64 8.36 -8.04 -4.74
C GLY A 64 7.50 -7.91 -3.51
N ASP A 65 7.93 -8.48 -2.40
CA ASP A 65 7.15 -8.48 -1.17
C ASP A 65 7.73 -7.57 -0.07
N GLY A 66 8.77 -6.78 -0.39
CA GLY A 66 9.38 -5.88 0.60
C GLY A 66 9.93 -6.67 1.78
N TRP A 67 10.50 -7.83 1.52
CA TRP A 67 11.04 -8.74 2.54
C TRP A 67 9.98 -9.09 3.60
N GLY A 68 8.72 -9.18 3.17
CA GLY A 68 7.61 -9.55 4.06
C GLY A 68 6.90 -8.38 4.71
N VAL A 69 7.39 -7.14 4.54
CA VAL A 69 6.79 -5.99 5.20
C VAL A 69 5.55 -5.48 4.47
N TYR A 70 5.49 -5.61 3.13
CA TYR A 70 4.38 -5.04 2.38
C TYR A 70 3.02 -5.58 2.82
N GLN A 71 2.93 -6.86 3.11
CA GLN A 71 1.65 -7.43 3.56
C GLN A 71 1.22 -6.85 4.91
N LEU A 72 2.16 -6.33 5.71
CA LEU A 72 1.85 -5.75 7.01
C LEU A 72 1.36 -4.31 6.92
N VAL A 73 1.57 -3.65 5.78
CA VAL A 73 1.14 -2.26 5.58
C VAL A 73 -0.39 -2.16 5.68
N GLU A 74 -1.09 -3.22 5.37
CA GLU A 74 -2.54 -3.28 5.49
C GLU A 74 -3.02 -2.84 6.88
N ASP A 75 -2.22 -3.11 7.92
CA ASP A 75 -2.57 -2.74 9.29
C ASP A 75 -2.76 -1.22 9.46
N VAL A 76 -2.03 -0.42 8.68
CA VAL A 76 -2.18 1.04 8.71
C VAL A 76 -3.59 1.43 8.28
N PHE A 77 -4.10 0.76 7.25
CA PHE A 77 -5.38 1.13 6.65
C PHE A 77 -6.56 0.76 7.55
N TYR A 78 -6.41 -0.26 8.40
CA TYR A 78 -7.46 -0.61 9.34
C TYR A 78 -7.66 0.45 10.42
N GLU A 79 -6.65 1.33 10.62
CA GLU A 79 -6.76 2.43 11.58
C GLU A 79 -7.34 3.69 10.97
N CYS A 80 -7.64 3.69 9.67
CA CYS A 80 -8.09 4.86 8.94
C CYS A 80 -9.58 4.76 8.62
N ASP A 81 -10.17 5.88 8.20
CA ASP A 81 -11.55 5.89 7.74
C ASP A 81 -11.68 5.02 6.49
N ILE A 82 -12.64 4.12 6.50
CA ILE A 82 -12.78 3.15 5.41
C ILE A 82 -13.08 3.82 4.07
N ASN A 83 -13.84 4.92 4.07
CA ASN A 83 -14.13 5.62 2.83
C ASN A 83 -12.87 6.22 2.22
N ASP A 84 -11.99 6.75 3.05
CA ASP A 84 -10.70 7.29 2.56
C ASP A 84 -9.86 6.17 1.96
N VAL A 85 -9.84 5.00 2.58
CA VAL A 85 -9.08 3.85 2.08
C VAL A 85 -9.65 3.40 0.73
N VAL A 86 -10.96 3.20 0.66
CA VAL A 86 -11.62 2.74 -0.57
C VAL A 86 -11.42 3.75 -1.70
N MET A 87 -11.54 5.05 -1.41
CA MET A 87 -11.32 6.08 -2.42
C MET A 87 -9.90 6.03 -2.99
N SER A 88 -8.92 5.83 -2.11
CA SER A 88 -7.52 5.73 -2.57
C SER A 88 -7.30 4.49 -3.42
N ILE A 89 -7.85 3.34 -3.01
CA ILE A 89 -7.76 2.11 -3.81
C ILE A 89 -8.37 2.35 -5.19
N SER A 90 -9.57 2.94 -5.22
CA SER A 90 -10.27 3.20 -6.48
C SER A 90 -9.45 4.08 -7.40
N ASN A 91 -8.92 5.20 -6.87
CA ASN A 91 -8.14 6.13 -7.69
C ASN A 91 -6.91 5.47 -8.28
N ILE A 92 -6.21 4.65 -7.50
CA ILE A 92 -4.99 3.99 -7.97
C ILE A 92 -5.32 2.93 -9.01
N LEU A 93 -6.33 2.10 -8.75
CA LEU A 93 -6.67 1.02 -9.66
C LEU A 93 -7.28 1.51 -10.97
N GLU A 94 -7.96 2.66 -10.95
CA GLU A 94 -8.55 3.21 -12.18
C GLU A 94 -7.53 3.90 -13.05
N ASN A 95 -6.31 4.12 -12.57
CA ASN A 95 -5.23 4.67 -13.39
C ASN A 95 -4.51 3.52 -14.11
N PRO A 96 -4.64 3.43 -15.44
CA PRO A 96 -4.03 2.31 -16.17
C PRO A 96 -2.51 2.36 -16.20
N HIS A 97 -1.90 3.48 -15.79
CA HIS A 97 -0.45 3.63 -15.76
C HIS A 97 0.17 3.32 -14.40
N THR A 98 -0.62 2.87 -13.44
CA THR A 98 -0.13 2.49 -12.12
C THR A 98 0.97 1.44 -12.25
N ALA A 99 2.09 1.64 -11.54
CA ALA A 99 3.22 0.72 -11.58
C ALA A 99 2.78 -0.69 -11.17
N LYS A 100 3.45 -1.69 -11.75
CA LYS A 100 3.03 -3.09 -11.60
C LYS A 100 3.01 -3.55 -10.15
N GLY A 101 4.04 -3.25 -9.37
CA GLY A 101 4.09 -3.65 -7.97
C GLY A 101 3.00 -2.97 -7.15
N VAL A 102 2.76 -1.69 -7.41
CA VAL A 102 1.69 -0.95 -6.75
C VAL A 102 0.33 -1.56 -7.09
N ARG A 103 0.10 -1.84 -8.37
CA ARG A 103 -1.18 -2.43 -8.81
C ARG A 103 -1.43 -3.78 -8.15
N TYR A 104 -0.39 -4.62 -8.08
CA TYR A 104 -0.53 -5.92 -7.44
C TYR A 104 -1.00 -5.78 -5.99
N TRP A 105 -0.28 -4.99 -5.20
CA TRP A 105 -0.59 -4.88 -3.78
C TRP A 105 -1.90 -4.15 -3.52
N VAL A 106 -2.22 -3.12 -4.30
CA VAL A 106 -3.48 -2.40 -4.12
C VAL A 106 -4.67 -3.26 -4.57
N THR A 107 -4.48 -4.11 -5.59
CA THR A 107 -5.50 -5.09 -5.97
C THR A 107 -5.74 -6.08 -4.83
N GLN A 108 -4.69 -6.50 -4.13
CA GLN A 108 -4.83 -7.34 -2.95
C GLN A 108 -5.63 -6.62 -1.85
N LEU A 109 -5.36 -5.33 -1.63
CA LEU A 109 -6.08 -4.55 -0.63
C LEU A 109 -7.59 -4.51 -0.92
N ALA A 110 -7.96 -4.53 -2.18
CA ALA A 110 -9.38 -4.49 -2.56
C ALA A 110 -10.16 -5.68 -1.98
N ALA A 111 -9.50 -6.81 -1.77
CA ALA A 111 -10.14 -7.97 -1.16
C ALA A 111 -10.37 -7.77 0.34
N SER A 112 -9.51 -6.98 0.99
CA SER A 112 -9.61 -6.68 2.41
C SER A 112 -10.58 -5.53 2.70
N PHE A 113 -10.80 -4.66 1.72
CA PHE A 113 -11.69 -3.51 1.84
C PHE A 113 -12.70 -3.54 0.69
N PRO A 114 -13.54 -4.60 0.62
CA PRO A 114 -14.42 -4.80 -0.54
C PRO A 114 -15.49 -3.71 -0.61
N ASP A 115 -15.68 -3.19 -1.82
CA ASP A 115 -16.66 -2.13 -2.07
C ASP A 115 -16.95 -2.09 -3.56
N LYS A 116 -18.21 -1.85 -3.92
CA LYS A 116 -18.60 -1.84 -5.34
C LYS A 116 -17.91 -0.74 -6.14
N ARG A 117 -17.46 0.32 -5.47
CA ARG A 117 -16.71 1.39 -6.14
C ARG A 117 -15.40 0.89 -6.74
N LEU A 118 -14.92 -0.29 -6.33
CA LEU A 118 -13.65 -0.84 -6.79
C LEU A 118 -13.78 -1.65 -8.08
N ILE A 119 -15.01 -1.94 -8.53
CA ILE A 119 -15.21 -2.83 -9.67
C ILE A 119 -14.52 -2.35 -10.94
N ASN A 120 -14.62 -1.05 -11.25
CA ASN A 120 -14.00 -0.52 -12.47
C ASN A 120 -12.48 -0.70 -12.44
N GLY A 121 -11.84 -0.33 -11.32
CA GLY A 121 -10.39 -0.49 -11.19
C GLY A 121 -9.96 -1.95 -11.18
N LEU A 122 -10.75 -2.81 -10.55
CA LEU A 122 -10.46 -4.24 -10.53
C LEU A 122 -10.57 -4.84 -11.92
N ASN A 123 -11.48 -4.35 -12.77
CA ASN A 123 -11.57 -4.82 -14.14
C ASN A 123 -10.32 -4.45 -14.96
N ILE A 124 -9.70 -3.30 -14.64
CA ILE A 124 -8.44 -2.93 -15.29
C ILE A 124 -7.34 -3.92 -14.86
N SER A 125 -7.28 -4.24 -13.56
CA SER A 125 -6.32 -5.23 -13.07
C SER A 125 -6.59 -6.61 -13.67
N LEU A 126 -7.86 -6.96 -13.88
CA LEU A 126 -8.24 -8.24 -14.48
C LEU A 126 -7.73 -8.35 -15.91
N ALA A 127 -7.57 -7.22 -16.61
CA ALA A 127 -7.08 -7.19 -17.99
C ALA A 127 -5.55 -7.21 -18.06
N SER A 128 -4.87 -7.28 -16.93
CA SER A 128 -3.40 -7.30 -16.89
C SER A 128 -2.87 -8.61 -17.49
N ASP A 129 -1.71 -8.51 -18.15
CA ASP A 129 -1.00 -9.69 -18.64
C ASP A 129 -0.11 -10.31 -17.56
N ASP A 130 -0.04 -9.70 -16.39
CA ASP A 130 0.69 -10.24 -15.24
C ASP A 130 -0.23 -11.22 -14.51
N GLY A 131 0.21 -12.48 -14.40
CA GLY A 131 -0.63 -13.54 -13.82
C GLY A 131 -0.99 -13.30 -12.36
N ASP A 132 -0.07 -12.71 -11.59
CA ASP A 132 -0.34 -12.45 -10.16
C ASP A 132 -1.37 -11.35 -10.00
N ILE A 133 -1.30 -10.30 -10.81
CA ILE A 133 -2.28 -9.22 -10.78
C ILE A 133 -3.64 -9.75 -11.22
N TYR A 134 -3.65 -10.55 -12.29
CA TYR A 134 -4.89 -11.17 -12.77
C TYR A 134 -5.58 -11.99 -11.68
N GLU A 135 -4.81 -12.86 -11.00
CA GLU A 135 -5.36 -13.73 -9.97
C GLU A 135 -5.87 -12.92 -8.77
N ALA A 136 -5.13 -11.88 -8.39
CA ALA A 136 -5.57 -11.02 -7.30
C ALA A 136 -6.89 -10.32 -7.66
N ALA A 137 -7.04 -9.90 -8.92
CA ALA A 137 -8.26 -9.26 -9.38
C ALA A 137 -9.45 -10.22 -9.39
N VAL A 138 -9.23 -11.47 -9.84
CA VAL A 138 -10.27 -12.50 -9.82
C VAL A 138 -10.78 -12.70 -8.40
N MET A 139 -9.86 -12.84 -7.45
CA MET A 139 -10.21 -13.06 -6.05
C MET A 139 -10.98 -11.87 -5.48
N ALA A 140 -10.48 -10.65 -5.71
CA ALA A 140 -11.12 -9.45 -5.17
C ALA A 140 -12.52 -9.24 -5.78
N LEU A 141 -12.68 -9.45 -7.08
CA LEU A 141 -13.97 -9.31 -7.73
C LEU A 141 -14.99 -10.32 -7.19
N ASP A 142 -14.53 -11.54 -6.89
CA ASP A 142 -15.40 -12.56 -6.33
C ASP A 142 -15.93 -12.12 -4.95
N ILE A 143 -15.11 -11.45 -4.17
CA ILE A 143 -15.51 -10.97 -2.84
C ILE A 143 -16.41 -9.74 -2.94
N VAL A 144 -16.12 -8.82 -3.87
CA VAL A 144 -16.85 -7.55 -3.98
C VAL A 144 -18.27 -7.73 -4.51
N LYS A 145 -18.52 -8.71 -5.32
CA LYS A 145 -19.84 -8.92 -5.94
C LYS A 145 -20.97 -9.16 -4.96
#